data_05e261067c1bddafdcd23f36e8136987
#
_entry.id   05e261067c1bddafdcd23f36e8136987
#
_cell.length_a   1.000
_cell.length_b   1.000
_cell.length_c   1.000
_cell.angle_alpha   90.00
_cell.angle_beta   90.00
_cell.angle_gamma   90.00
#
_symmetry.space_group_name_H-M   'P 1'
#
loop_
_entity.id
_entity.type
_entity.pdbx_description
1 polymer ?
#
loop_
_entity_poly.entity_id
_entity_poly.type
_entity_poly.pdbx_seq_one_letter_code
_entity_poly.pdbx_strand_id
1 'polypeptide(L)'
;MIQNMAYRKLQVIRISFHNWEDFFSIINKYPEKGADKMKQFKIIATAASGMEALVGKELRDLGIECQVENGKAIFHGDIETIATANLWLRTADRIKIVVGEFKAVTFDELFEKTKALPWEDILPMDAEFPVAGKSLKSTLFSISDCQAITKKAIVSRLSEVYHRYGRLPESGAKFPLEVALLKDHVTITLDTTGPSLFKRGYRLEKGGAPLKENMAAALVMLTSWRKDRPFYDPVCGSGTICIEAALMGHNIAPGFNREFLCEEWDWVDAAIFEKVRTEADAKADYDIKLDIMGSDIDGKMIQVAQRNAEEIGLGDSIVFKQMQLKDFTTEKEYGVIVANPPYGERLGEEEAVQQLYREMGETYRPLKTWSKYILTSDLTFETHYKARATKKRKLYNGALRTDLFQYWGTRPPRAPRVEKTEE
;
A
#
# COMPACT_ATOMS: atom_id res chain seq x y z
N MET A 1 21.56 -28.84 4.22
CA MET A 1 21.69 -28.25 5.56
C MET A 1 20.36 -28.28 6.35
N ILE A 2 19.22 -28.27 5.69
CA ILE A 2 17.87 -28.30 6.32
C ILE A 2 17.51 -29.67 6.92
N GLN A 3 17.96 -30.79 6.32
CA GLN A 3 17.72 -32.14 6.87
C GLN A 3 18.41 -32.42 8.22
N ASN A 4 19.50 -31.72 8.53
CA ASN A 4 20.24 -31.92 9.80
C ASN A 4 19.61 -31.19 11.02
N MET A 5 18.76 -30.18 10.81
CA MET A 5 18.06 -29.50 11.91
C MET A 5 16.82 -30.27 12.38
N ALA A 6 16.11 -30.90 11.46
CA ALA A 6 14.97 -31.76 11.81
C ALA A 6 15.39 -32.99 12.59
N TYR A 7 16.54 -33.57 12.24
CA TYR A 7 17.08 -34.77 12.91
C TYR A 7 17.56 -34.49 14.35
N ARG A 8 18.09 -33.28 14.63
CA ARG A 8 18.47 -32.89 15.99
C ARG A 8 17.28 -32.59 16.91
N LYS A 9 16.18 -32.04 16.40
CA LYS A 9 14.95 -31.87 17.19
C LYS A 9 14.30 -33.19 17.58
N LEU A 10 14.35 -34.21 16.72
CA LEU A 10 13.83 -35.52 17.00
C LEU A 10 14.65 -36.33 18.05
N GLN A 11 15.96 -36.05 18.17
CA GLN A 11 16.77 -36.73 19.19
C GLN A 11 16.54 -36.19 20.61
N VAL A 12 16.18 -34.91 20.75
CA VAL A 12 15.87 -34.31 22.08
C VAL A 12 14.54 -34.82 22.63
N ILE A 13 13.57 -35.19 21.77
CA ILE A 13 12.28 -35.71 22.16
C ILE A 13 12.37 -37.21 22.58
N ARG A 14 13.41 -37.94 22.12
CA ARG A 14 13.58 -39.37 22.38
C ARG A 14 13.96 -39.72 23.81
N ILE A 15 14.28 -38.75 24.65
CA ILE A 15 14.81 -38.99 26.03
C ILE A 15 13.70 -38.96 27.10
N SER A 16 12.44 -38.59 26.75
CA SER A 16 11.39 -38.34 27.77
C SER A 16 10.17 -39.29 27.79
N PHE A 17 10.09 -40.25 26.92
CA PHE A 17 8.91 -41.14 26.88
C PHE A 17 9.27 -42.62 27.09
N HIS A 18 8.67 -43.23 28.12
CA HIS A 18 8.86 -44.61 28.49
C HIS A 18 7.89 -45.60 27.80
N ASN A 19 6.90 -45.10 27.02
CA ASN A 19 5.93 -45.94 26.32
C ASN A 19 5.52 -45.32 24.98
N TRP A 20 5.56 -46.09 23.90
CA TRP A 20 5.19 -45.73 22.55
C TRP A 20 3.69 -45.47 22.37
N GLU A 21 2.84 -46.10 23.18
CA GLU A 21 1.39 -45.88 23.12
C GLU A 21 0.98 -44.50 23.59
N ASP A 22 1.67 -43.91 24.55
CA ASP A 22 1.47 -42.51 24.99
C ASP A 22 1.88 -41.52 23.91
N PHE A 23 2.94 -41.83 23.16
CA PHE A 23 3.41 -41.00 22.04
C PHE A 23 2.40 -40.98 20.87
N PHE A 24 1.84 -42.16 20.52
CA PHE A 24 0.79 -42.23 19.49
C PHE A 24 -0.54 -41.62 19.93
N SER A 25 -0.87 -41.66 21.21
CA SER A 25 -2.06 -41.01 21.77
C SER A 25 -1.96 -39.49 21.70
N ILE A 26 -0.76 -38.93 21.87
CA ILE A 26 -0.51 -37.49 21.77
C ILE A 26 -0.48 -37.05 20.30
N ILE A 27 0.13 -37.80 19.39
CA ILE A 27 0.12 -37.51 17.95
C ILE A 27 -1.30 -37.55 17.36
N ASN A 28 -2.12 -38.49 17.77
CA ASN A 28 -3.54 -38.58 17.34
C ASN A 28 -4.43 -37.48 17.93
N LYS A 29 -3.98 -36.76 18.93
CA LYS A 29 -4.68 -35.58 19.49
C LYS A 29 -4.43 -34.28 18.70
N TYR A 30 -3.39 -34.26 17.88
CA TYR A 30 -3.14 -33.19 16.90
C TYR A 30 -3.31 -33.80 15.51
N PRO A 31 -4.48 -33.65 14.88
CA PRO A 31 -4.63 -34.12 13.49
C PRO A 31 -3.53 -33.49 12.66
N GLU A 32 -2.86 -34.30 11.83
CA GLU A 32 -1.97 -33.81 10.78
C GLU A 32 -2.67 -32.65 10.10
N LYS A 33 -1.96 -31.52 9.92
CA LYS A 33 -2.39 -30.43 9.07
C LYS A 33 -2.46 -30.94 7.63
N GLY A 34 -3.47 -31.74 7.35
CA GLY A 34 -3.75 -32.34 6.07
C GLY A 34 -4.88 -31.60 5.39
N ALA A 35 -4.64 -31.13 4.17
CA ALA A 35 -5.60 -30.70 3.14
C ALA A 35 -6.79 -29.90 3.71
N ASP A 36 -6.50 -28.83 4.43
CA ASP A 36 -7.50 -27.87 4.86
C ASP A 36 -8.04 -27.15 3.62
N LYS A 37 -9.35 -27.14 3.44
CA LYS A 37 -10.04 -26.21 2.54
C LYS A 37 -9.44 -24.83 2.85
N MET A 38 -8.74 -24.22 1.90
CA MET A 38 -8.07 -22.93 2.08
C MET A 38 -9.01 -21.97 2.79
N LYS A 39 -8.66 -21.56 4.01
CA LYS A 39 -9.51 -20.70 4.86
C LYS A 39 -9.76 -19.41 4.11
N GLN A 40 -11.00 -19.12 3.77
CA GLN A 40 -11.38 -17.91 3.06
C GLN A 40 -11.63 -16.78 4.04
N PHE A 41 -11.01 -15.65 3.80
CA PHE A 41 -11.13 -14.44 4.61
C PHE A 41 -11.91 -13.37 3.87
N LYS A 42 -12.68 -12.58 4.60
CA LYS A 42 -13.12 -11.26 4.14
C LYS A 42 -11.98 -10.28 4.40
N ILE A 43 -11.53 -9.59 3.36
CA ILE A 43 -10.32 -8.76 3.39
C ILE A 43 -10.68 -7.32 3.01
N ILE A 44 -10.00 -6.37 3.62
CA ILE A 44 -10.12 -4.95 3.33
C ILE A 44 -8.76 -4.40 2.92
N ALA A 45 -8.67 -3.81 1.72
CA ALA A 45 -7.58 -2.91 1.36
C ALA A 45 -8.00 -1.48 1.69
N THR A 46 -7.33 -0.81 2.63
CA THR A 46 -7.62 0.57 2.99
C THR A 46 -7.00 1.54 1.97
N ALA A 47 -7.70 2.62 1.65
CA ALA A 47 -7.28 3.62 0.68
C ALA A 47 -7.50 5.04 1.18
N ALA A 48 -6.65 5.97 0.78
CA ALA A 48 -6.91 7.39 0.97
C ALA A 48 -8.11 7.83 0.13
N SER A 49 -8.85 8.83 0.64
CA SER A 49 -10.04 9.35 -0.05
C SER A 49 -9.70 9.87 -1.46
N GLY A 50 -10.44 9.39 -2.46
CA GLY A 50 -10.23 9.64 -3.88
C GLY A 50 -9.37 8.61 -4.60
N MET A 51 -8.76 7.66 -3.87
CA MET A 51 -7.92 6.60 -4.44
C MET A 51 -8.62 5.22 -4.46
N GLU A 52 -9.78 5.08 -3.86
CA GLU A 52 -10.50 3.80 -3.70
C GLU A 52 -10.73 3.08 -5.04
N ALA A 53 -11.10 3.84 -6.07
CA ALA A 53 -11.33 3.29 -7.41
C ALA A 53 -10.04 2.76 -8.06
N LEU A 54 -8.87 3.32 -7.71
CA LEU A 54 -7.57 2.84 -8.17
C LEU A 54 -7.24 1.50 -7.49
N VAL A 55 -7.40 1.40 -6.17
CA VAL A 55 -7.23 0.12 -5.45
C VAL A 55 -8.14 -0.96 -6.02
N GLY A 56 -9.42 -0.62 -6.29
CA GLY A 56 -10.35 -1.55 -6.91
C GLY A 56 -9.95 -1.95 -8.34
N LYS A 57 -9.33 -1.04 -9.10
CA LYS A 57 -8.78 -1.36 -10.42
C LYS A 57 -7.59 -2.31 -10.30
N GLU A 58 -6.65 -2.03 -9.41
CA GLU A 58 -5.47 -2.89 -9.17
C GLU A 58 -5.89 -4.31 -8.77
N LEU A 59 -6.87 -4.47 -7.87
CA LEU A 59 -7.40 -5.79 -7.49
C LEU A 59 -7.98 -6.54 -8.69
N ARG A 60 -8.80 -5.88 -9.53
CA ARG A 60 -9.35 -6.51 -10.75
C ARG A 60 -8.28 -6.85 -11.78
N ASP A 61 -7.25 -6.00 -11.93
CA ASP A 61 -6.11 -6.28 -12.81
C ASP A 61 -5.32 -7.52 -12.33
N LEU A 62 -5.38 -7.84 -11.03
CA LEU A 62 -4.83 -9.08 -10.43
C LEU A 62 -5.82 -10.27 -10.47
N GLY A 63 -7.01 -10.11 -11.07
CA GLY A 63 -8.03 -11.15 -11.12
C GLY A 63 -8.84 -11.30 -9.82
N ILE A 64 -8.75 -10.33 -8.90
CA ILE A 64 -9.45 -10.35 -7.61
C ILE A 64 -10.71 -9.48 -7.70
N GLU A 65 -11.88 -10.10 -7.62
CA GLU A 65 -13.14 -9.39 -7.57
C GLU A 65 -13.30 -8.63 -6.26
N CYS A 66 -13.75 -7.36 -6.34
CA CYS A 66 -13.86 -6.50 -5.17
C CYS A 66 -15.04 -5.54 -5.23
N GLN A 67 -15.54 -5.18 -4.07
CA GLN A 67 -16.47 -4.08 -3.85
C GLN A 67 -15.73 -2.84 -3.34
N VAL A 68 -15.89 -1.71 -4.04
CA VAL A 68 -15.26 -0.44 -3.68
C VAL A 68 -16.23 0.40 -2.85
N GLU A 69 -15.76 0.83 -1.69
CA GLU A 69 -16.48 1.71 -0.76
C GLU A 69 -15.61 2.92 -0.37
N ASN A 70 -16.18 3.89 0.33
CA ASN A 70 -15.41 5.04 0.83
C ASN A 70 -14.29 4.57 1.77
N GLY A 71 -13.05 4.89 1.43
CA GLY A 71 -11.84 4.60 2.20
C GLY A 71 -11.35 3.15 2.12
N LYS A 72 -12.00 2.28 1.33
CA LYS A 72 -11.60 0.86 1.24
C LYS A 72 -12.09 0.15 -0.03
N ALA A 73 -11.43 -0.95 -0.36
CA ALA A 73 -11.95 -2.00 -1.24
C ALA A 73 -12.08 -3.29 -0.42
N ILE A 74 -13.20 -4.01 -0.60
CA ILE A 74 -13.52 -5.26 0.11
C ILE A 74 -13.46 -6.39 -0.90
N PHE A 75 -12.79 -7.48 -0.54
CA PHE A 75 -12.65 -8.69 -1.37
C PHE A 75 -12.54 -9.94 -0.48
N HIS A 76 -12.55 -11.11 -1.10
CA HIS A 76 -12.43 -12.39 -0.42
C HIS A 76 -11.27 -13.18 -1.00
N GLY A 77 -10.63 -13.97 -0.19
CA GLY A 77 -9.53 -14.82 -0.59
C GLY A 77 -8.83 -15.49 0.58
N ASP A 78 -7.81 -16.23 0.26
CA ASP A 78 -6.94 -16.96 1.19
C ASP A 78 -5.65 -16.19 1.51
N ILE A 79 -4.68 -16.87 2.12
CA ILE A 79 -3.37 -16.29 2.44
C ILE A 79 -2.58 -15.91 1.18
N GLU A 80 -2.69 -16.66 0.08
CA GLU A 80 -2.04 -16.31 -1.18
C GLU A 80 -2.62 -15.02 -1.76
N THR A 81 -3.93 -14.83 -1.65
CA THR A 81 -4.61 -13.58 -2.02
C THR A 81 -4.14 -12.40 -1.15
N ILE A 82 -3.96 -12.61 0.15
CA ILE A 82 -3.43 -11.60 1.09
C ILE A 82 -1.98 -11.25 0.72
N ALA A 83 -1.13 -12.24 0.46
CA ALA A 83 0.25 -12.05 0.04
C ALA A 83 0.33 -11.26 -1.26
N THR A 84 -0.47 -11.66 -2.27
CA THR A 84 -0.57 -10.98 -3.56
C THR A 84 -1.02 -9.52 -3.40
N ALA A 85 -2.04 -9.26 -2.58
CA ALA A 85 -2.54 -7.91 -2.35
C ALA A 85 -1.50 -7.02 -1.64
N ASN A 86 -0.82 -7.54 -0.60
CA ASN A 86 0.25 -6.81 0.09
C ASN A 86 1.43 -6.51 -0.86
N LEU A 87 1.79 -7.45 -1.72
CA LEU A 87 2.93 -7.30 -2.64
C LEU A 87 2.65 -6.32 -3.78
N TRP A 88 1.46 -6.38 -4.39
CA TRP A 88 1.16 -5.71 -5.66
C TRP A 88 0.39 -4.40 -5.53
N LEU A 89 -0.39 -4.16 -4.47
CA LEU A 89 -1.21 -2.95 -4.39
C LEU A 89 -0.34 -1.71 -4.15
N ARG A 90 -0.28 -0.84 -5.16
CA ARG A 90 0.52 0.39 -5.17
C ARG A 90 -0.16 1.53 -4.43
N THR A 91 -1.50 1.59 -4.52
CA THR A 91 -2.28 2.73 -4.04
C THR A 91 -2.99 2.48 -2.71
N ALA A 92 -3.01 1.25 -2.21
CA ALA A 92 -3.53 0.92 -0.89
C ALA A 92 -2.58 1.37 0.25
N ASP A 93 -3.14 1.56 1.45
CA ASP A 93 -2.35 1.83 2.66
C ASP A 93 -2.06 0.57 3.45
N ARG A 94 -3.03 -0.34 3.60
CA ARG A 94 -2.94 -1.57 4.39
C ARG A 94 -3.90 -2.64 3.89
N ILE A 95 -3.54 -3.89 4.11
CA ILE A 95 -4.39 -5.05 3.91
C ILE A 95 -4.77 -5.60 5.27
N LYS A 96 -6.08 -5.79 5.51
CA LYS A 96 -6.61 -6.21 6.80
C LYS A 96 -7.62 -7.35 6.64
N ILE A 97 -7.54 -8.34 7.51
CA ILE A 97 -8.55 -9.40 7.63
C ILE A 97 -9.70 -8.88 8.50
N VAL A 98 -10.94 -9.08 8.09
CA VAL A 98 -12.11 -8.81 8.92
C VAL A 98 -12.32 -10.01 9.84
N VAL A 99 -12.17 -9.78 11.15
CA VAL A 99 -12.36 -10.80 12.18
C VAL A 99 -13.84 -10.91 12.57
N GLY A 100 -14.53 -9.76 12.66
CA GLY A 100 -15.95 -9.74 12.98
C GLY A 100 -16.62 -8.43 12.65
N GLU A 101 -17.92 -8.50 12.39
CA GLU A 101 -18.79 -7.36 12.12
C GLU A 101 -20.12 -7.54 12.86
N PHE A 102 -20.54 -6.52 13.61
CA PHE A 102 -21.78 -6.55 14.36
C PHE A 102 -22.25 -5.13 14.73
N LYS A 103 -23.48 -4.97 15.22
CA LYS A 103 -23.96 -3.73 15.83
C LYS A 103 -23.69 -3.73 17.33
N ALA A 104 -23.27 -2.56 17.86
CA ALA A 104 -23.20 -2.33 19.31
C ALA A 104 -23.49 -0.86 19.62
N VAL A 105 -24.42 -0.62 20.57
CA VAL A 105 -24.79 0.70 21.08
C VAL A 105 -24.45 0.86 22.56
N THR A 106 -24.08 -0.24 23.24
CA THR A 106 -23.58 -0.25 24.63
C THR A 106 -22.22 -0.94 24.72
N PHE A 107 -21.47 -0.63 25.78
CA PHE A 107 -20.18 -1.30 26.02
C PHE A 107 -20.35 -2.79 26.36
N ASP A 108 -21.47 -3.20 26.97
CA ASP A 108 -21.77 -4.60 27.23
C ASP A 108 -21.98 -5.36 25.90
N GLU A 109 -22.74 -4.78 24.96
CA GLU A 109 -22.89 -5.37 23.63
C GLU A 109 -21.55 -5.48 22.89
N LEU A 110 -20.70 -4.44 22.96
CA LEU A 110 -19.38 -4.46 22.37
C LEU A 110 -18.53 -5.57 22.99
N PHE A 111 -18.55 -5.70 24.33
CA PHE A 111 -17.81 -6.74 25.05
C PHE A 111 -18.27 -8.15 24.65
N GLU A 112 -19.55 -8.46 24.80
CA GLU A 112 -20.07 -9.81 24.60
C GLU A 112 -19.95 -10.28 23.15
N LYS A 113 -20.26 -9.40 22.18
CA LYS A 113 -20.14 -9.74 20.76
C LYS A 113 -18.69 -9.89 20.33
N THR A 114 -17.76 -9.12 20.89
CA THR A 114 -16.32 -9.28 20.66
C THR A 114 -15.80 -10.56 21.27
N LYS A 115 -16.19 -10.88 22.51
CA LYS A 115 -15.79 -12.10 23.21
C LYS A 115 -16.28 -13.36 22.49
N ALA A 116 -17.44 -13.31 21.84
CA ALA A 116 -18.01 -14.44 21.10
C ALA A 116 -17.25 -14.81 19.81
N LEU A 117 -16.34 -13.97 19.31
CA LEU A 117 -15.52 -14.29 18.14
C LEU A 117 -14.48 -15.37 18.48
N PRO A 118 -14.10 -16.23 17.50
CA PRO A 118 -13.16 -17.34 17.71
C PRO A 118 -11.70 -16.83 17.69
N TRP A 119 -11.31 -16.12 18.75
CA TRP A 119 -9.98 -15.51 18.85
C TRP A 119 -8.85 -16.52 18.89
N GLU A 120 -9.07 -17.69 19.44
CA GLU A 120 -8.13 -18.82 19.50
C GLU A 120 -7.70 -19.36 18.14
N ASP A 121 -8.50 -19.14 17.09
CA ASP A 121 -8.16 -19.52 15.71
C ASP A 121 -7.18 -18.55 15.04
N ILE A 122 -6.92 -17.40 15.67
CA ILE A 122 -6.17 -16.30 15.09
C ILE A 122 -4.99 -15.92 15.99
N LEU A 123 -5.22 -15.84 17.31
CA LEU A 123 -4.26 -15.36 18.29
C LEU A 123 -3.71 -16.51 19.13
N PRO A 124 -2.42 -16.86 19.00
CA PRO A 124 -1.78 -17.78 19.95
C PRO A 124 -1.77 -17.17 21.37
N MET A 125 -1.54 -18.02 22.37
CA MET A 125 -1.62 -17.65 23.79
C MET A 125 -0.68 -16.50 24.17
N ASP A 126 0.46 -16.39 23.50
CA ASP A 126 1.50 -15.38 23.73
C ASP A 126 1.47 -14.21 22.76
N ALA A 127 0.44 -14.11 21.90
CA ALA A 127 0.29 -13.03 20.92
C ALA A 127 0.39 -11.64 21.55
N GLU A 128 1.17 -10.75 20.96
CA GLU A 128 1.13 -9.30 21.25
C GLU A 128 0.06 -8.66 20.37
N PHE A 129 -1.10 -8.28 20.92
CA PHE A 129 -2.21 -7.72 20.14
C PHE A 129 -2.62 -6.32 20.61
N PRO A 130 -1.94 -5.27 20.13
CA PRO A 130 -2.38 -3.90 20.35
C PRO A 130 -3.70 -3.64 19.62
N VAL A 131 -4.63 -2.93 20.28
CA VAL A 131 -5.93 -2.58 19.72
C VAL A 131 -5.97 -1.08 19.44
N ALA A 132 -6.02 -0.71 18.16
CA ALA A 132 -6.33 0.65 17.73
C ALA A 132 -7.85 0.85 17.63
N GLY A 133 -8.32 2.10 17.68
CA GLY A 133 -9.76 2.38 17.63
C GLY A 133 -10.10 3.56 16.73
N LYS A 134 -11.33 3.53 16.19
CA LYS A 134 -11.97 4.62 15.47
C LYS A 134 -13.45 4.64 15.82
N SER A 135 -14.04 5.81 15.99
CA SER A 135 -15.50 5.94 16.13
C SER A 135 -15.98 7.17 15.37
N LEU A 136 -16.96 6.96 14.50
CA LEU A 136 -17.56 8.03 13.71
C LEU A 136 -19.09 7.89 13.67
N LYS A 137 -19.80 8.94 14.11
CA LYS A 137 -21.28 8.96 14.11
C LYS A 137 -21.88 7.75 14.81
N SER A 138 -21.31 7.32 15.93
CA SER A 138 -21.73 6.17 16.72
C SER A 138 -22.04 6.58 18.15
N THR A 139 -22.92 5.83 18.82
CA THR A 139 -23.30 6.01 20.22
C THR A 139 -22.10 5.84 21.14
N LEU A 140 -21.27 4.82 20.87
CA LEU A 140 -19.99 4.59 21.52
C LEU A 140 -18.92 5.47 20.87
N PHE A 141 -18.73 6.69 21.36
CA PHE A 141 -17.82 7.69 20.78
C PHE A 141 -16.44 7.73 21.46
N SER A 142 -16.31 7.23 22.70
CA SER A 142 -15.02 7.18 23.39
C SER A 142 -14.12 6.10 22.77
N ILE A 143 -13.13 6.53 22.00
CA ILE A 143 -12.21 5.63 21.30
C ILE A 143 -11.40 4.79 22.29
N SER A 144 -10.88 5.42 23.37
CA SER A 144 -10.09 4.74 24.40
C SER A 144 -10.88 3.64 25.11
N ASP A 145 -12.18 3.90 25.42
CA ASP A 145 -13.02 2.91 26.08
C ASP A 145 -13.36 1.76 25.13
N CYS A 146 -13.66 2.05 23.85
CA CYS A 146 -13.87 1.00 22.84
C CYS A 146 -12.63 0.11 22.70
N GLN A 147 -11.43 0.68 22.69
CA GLN A 147 -10.17 -0.08 22.64
C GLN A 147 -10.00 -0.97 23.88
N ALA A 148 -10.19 -0.40 25.08
CA ALA A 148 -10.04 -1.09 26.35
C ALA A 148 -11.06 -2.25 26.50
N ILE A 149 -12.32 -2.01 26.17
CA ILE A 149 -13.40 -3.01 26.21
C ILE A 149 -13.13 -4.13 25.20
N THR A 150 -12.75 -3.80 23.97
CA THR A 150 -12.38 -4.78 22.93
C THR A 150 -11.21 -5.63 23.41
N LYS A 151 -10.12 -5.02 23.93
CA LYS A 151 -8.98 -5.79 24.45
C LYS A 151 -9.38 -6.69 25.61
N LYS A 152 -10.19 -6.19 26.57
CA LYS A 152 -10.69 -6.96 27.70
C LYS A 152 -11.54 -8.17 27.27
N ALA A 153 -12.38 -8.01 26.26
CA ALA A 153 -13.21 -9.07 25.71
C ALA A 153 -12.37 -10.19 25.11
N ILE A 154 -11.34 -9.83 24.33
CA ILE A 154 -10.40 -10.78 23.72
C ILE A 154 -9.61 -11.53 24.80
N VAL A 155 -9.05 -10.81 25.78
CA VAL A 155 -8.33 -11.43 26.92
C VAL A 155 -9.25 -12.40 27.68
N SER A 156 -10.52 -12.04 27.93
CA SER A 156 -11.48 -12.91 28.59
C SER A 156 -11.70 -14.22 27.81
N ARG A 157 -11.91 -14.13 26.48
CA ARG A 157 -12.07 -15.31 25.62
C ARG A 157 -10.84 -16.20 25.63
N LEU A 158 -9.66 -15.64 25.40
CA LEU A 158 -8.40 -16.39 25.35
C LEU A 158 -8.07 -17.03 26.70
N SER A 159 -8.35 -16.34 27.83
CA SER A 159 -8.14 -16.89 29.17
C SER A 159 -9.04 -18.12 29.43
N GLU A 160 -10.28 -18.08 28.97
CA GLU A 160 -11.21 -19.23 29.08
C GLU A 160 -10.74 -20.38 28.21
N VAL A 161 -10.41 -20.15 26.95
CA VAL A 161 -10.03 -21.23 26.01
C VAL A 161 -8.69 -21.84 26.38
N TYR A 162 -7.71 -21.04 26.77
CA TYR A 162 -6.38 -21.52 27.16
C TYR A 162 -6.27 -21.92 28.63
N HIS A 163 -7.39 -21.93 29.37
CA HIS A 163 -7.45 -22.26 30.80
C HIS A 163 -6.39 -21.54 31.63
N ARG A 164 -6.17 -20.23 31.32
CA ARG A 164 -5.14 -19.42 31.96
C ARG A 164 -5.76 -18.33 32.81
N TYR A 165 -5.38 -18.32 34.08
CA TYR A 165 -5.79 -17.27 35.01
C TYR A 165 -4.68 -16.22 35.11
N GLY A 166 -5.03 -14.95 34.97
CA GLY A 166 -4.11 -13.81 35.09
C GLY A 166 -3.77 -13.21 33.72
N ARG A 167 -2.65 -12.48 33.69
CA ARG A 167 -2.20 -11.72 32.49
C ARG A 167 -1.68 -12.69 31.42
N LEU A 168 -2.08 -12.47 30.17
CA LEU A 168 -1.48 -13.15 29.01
C LEU A 168 -0.03 -12.64 28.81
N PRO A 169 0.90 -13.49 28.34
CA PRO A 169 2.33 -13.12 28.25
C PRO A 169 2.61 -11.95 27.29
N GLU A 170 1.88 -11.84 26.18
CA GLU A 170 2.08 -10.85 25.11
C GLU A 170 3.57 -10.72 24.69
N SER A 171 4.27 -11.84 24.54
CA SER A 171 5.70 -11.92 24.23
C SER A 171 6.00 -12.54 22.85
N GLY A 172 4.99 -13.00 22.14
CA GLY A 172 5.09 -13.60 20.82
C GLY A 172 4.98 -12.62 19.68
N ALA A 173 4.57 -13.10 18.50
CA ALA A 173 4.38 -12.29 17.31
C ALA A 173 3.30 -11.21 17.48
N LYS A 174 3.39 -10.15 16.68
CA LYS A 174 2.43 -9.04 16.71
C LYS A 174 1.22 -9.31 15.86
N PHE A 175 0.03 -9.05 16.43
CA PHE A 175 -1.27 -9.13 15.79
C PHE A 175 -2.05 -7.82 15.97
N PRO A 176 -1.71 -6.74 15.26
CA PRO A 176 -2.36 -5.45 15.47
C PRO A 176 -3.83 -5.50 15.05
N LEU A 177 -4.71 -5.17 15.96
CA LEU A 177 -6.14 -5.12 15.77
C LEU A 177 -6.64 -3.68 15.66
N GLU A 178 -7.72 -3.46 14.92
CA GLU A 178 -8.44 -2.19 14.92
C GLU A 178 -9.94 -2.45 15.14
N VAL A 179 -10.52 -1.78 16.13
CA VAL A 179 -11.97 -1.70 16.31
C VAL A 179 -12.47 -0.39 15.71
N ALA A 180 -13.28 -0.48 14.67
CA ALA A 180 -13.84 0.66 13.97
C ALA A 180 -15.37 0.69 14.12
N LEU A 181 -15.91 1.78 14.64
CA LEU A 181 -17.35 2.00 14.76
C LEU A 181 -17.79 3.06 13.75
N LEU A 182 -18.75 2.71 12.93
CA LEU A 182 -19.39 3.64 11.99
C LEU A 182 -20.90 3.48 12.06
N LYS A 183 -21.62 4.50 12.53
CA LYS A 183 -23.09 4.48 12.71
C LYS A 183 -23.54 3.24 13.49
N ASP A 184 -22.90 2.99 14.62
CA ASP A 184 -23.10 1.84 15.53
C ASP A 184 -22.77 0.47 14.94
N HIS A 185 -22.27 0.39 13.71
CA HIS A 185 -21.68 -0.81 13.15
C HIS A 185 -20.22 -0.92 13.56
N VAL A 186 -19.88 -2.02 14.22
CA VAL A 186 -18.52 -2.38 14.64
C VAL A 186 -17.92 -3.29 13.56
N THR A 187 -16.70 -2.98 13.15
CA THR A 187 -15.86 -3.86 12.33
C THR A 187 -14.53 -4.04 13.08
N ILE A 188 -14.18 -5.28 13.40
CA ILE A 188 -12.89 -5.61 14.00
C ILE A 188 -12.01 -6.21 12.91
N THR A 189 -10.81 -5.64 12.74
CA THR A 189 -9.87 -6.07 11.71
C THR A 189 -8.50 -6.39 12.28
N LEU A 190 -7.82 -7.35 11.65
CA LEU A 190 -6.42 -7.73 11.90
C LEU A 190 -5.55 -7.20 10.76
N ASP A 191 -4.51 -6.44 11.09
CA ASP A 191 -3.58 -5.85 10.10
C ASP A 191 -2.53 -6.87 9.68
N THR A 192 -2.48 -7.21 8.40
CA THR A 192 -1.51 -8.15 7.82
C THR A 192 -0.23 -7.47 7.34
N THR A 193 -0.27 -6.16 7.16
CA THR A 193 0.76 -5.40 6.43
C THR A 193 1.97 -5.02 7.29
N GLY A 194 1.74 -4.62 8.55
CA GLY A 194 2.77 -4.02 9.40
C GLY A 194 3.02 -2.53 9.06
N PRO A 195 4.24 -2.10 8.71
CA PRO A 195 4.46 -0.74 8.20
C PRO A 195 3.60 -0.49 6.95
N SER A 196 2.96 0.70 6.85
CA SER A 196 2.04 1.00 5.73
C SER A 196 2.66 0.71 4.36
N LEU A 197 1.85 0.27 3.38
CA LEU A 197 2.31 -0.13 2.04
C LEU A 197 3.08 0.96 1.31
N PHE A 198 2.78 2.24 1.56
CA PHE A 198 3.55 3.34 0.95
C PHE A 198 5.03 3.35 1.38
N LYS A 199 5.41 2.72 2.50
CA LYS A 199 6.82 2.56 2.88
C LYS A 199 7.45 1.44 2.04
N ARG A 200 7.92 1.77 0.82
CA ARG A 200 8.51 0.79 -0.11
C ARG A 200 9.91 0.32 0.31
N GLY A 201 10.59 1.08 1.15
CA GLY A 201 11.95 0.79 1.60
C GLY A 201 13.03 1.67 0.97
N TYR A 202 12.80 2.25 -0.21
CA TYR A 202 13.85 3.01 -0.93
C TYR A 202 14.15 4.39 -0.39
N ARG A 203 13.31 4.95 0.46
CA ARG A 203 13.56 6.29 1.02
C ARG A 203 14.51 6.22 2.21
N LEU A 204 15.76 6.57 1.99
CA LEU A 204 16.83 6.52 2.99
C LEU A 204 16.83 7.74 3.92
N GLU A 205 16.51 8.93 3.41
CA GLU A 205 16.59 10.17 4.17
C GLU A 205 15.23 10.65 4.67
N LYS A 206 15.18 11.05 5.95
CA LYS A 206 14.04 11.71 6.57
C LYS A 206 14.19 13.23 6.37
N GLY A 207 13.81 13.74 5.20
CA GLY A 207 13.71 15.17 4.94
C GLY A 207 12.25 15.57 4.77
N GLY A 208 11.86 16.79 5.18
CA GLY A 208 10.56 17.41 4.91
C GLY A 208 9.32 16.51 5.07
N ALA A 209 8.21 16.88 4.46
CA ALA A 209 7.01 16.04 4.32
C ALA A 209 6.83 15.64 2.84
N PRO A 210 7.62 14.66 2.34
CA PRO A 210 7.58 14.30 0.93
C PRO A 210 6.25 13.63 0.58
N LEU A 211 5.90 13.66 -0.71
CA LEU A 211 4.74 12.95 -1.24
C LEU A 211 4.85 11.47 -0.87
N LYS A 212 3.76 10.86 -0.36
CA LYS A 212 3.74 9.43 -0.09
C LYS A 212 3.84 8.64 -1.39
N GLU A 213 4.52 7.51 -1.35
CA GLU A 213 4.78 6.66 -2.52
C GLU A 213 3.46 6.14 -3.14
N ASN A 214 2.47 5.78 -2.33
CA ASN A 214 1.17 5.36 -2.85
C ASN A 214 0.40 6.51 -3.53
N MET A 215 0.57 7.75 -3.07
CA MET A 215 0.02 8.91 -3.76
C MET A 215 0.76 9.18 -5.07
N ALA A 216 2.08 9.08 -5.09
CA ALA A 216 2.88 9.21 -6.32
C ALA A 216 2.47 8.15 -7.35
N ALA A 217 2.33 6.89 -6.92
CA ALA A 217 1.79 5.81 -7.75
C ALA A 217 0.41 6.14 -8.31
N ALA A 218 -0.50 6.65 -7.46
CA ALA A 218 -1.84 7.07 -7.89
C ALA A 218 -1.78 8.18 -8.94
N LEU A 219 -0.88 9.16 -8.80
CA LEU A 219 -0.71 10.21 -9.80
C LEU A 219 -0.31 9.62 -11.15
N VAL A 220 0.67 8.71 -11.20
CA VAL A 220 1.09 8.02 -12.43
C VAL A 220 -0.07 7.23 -13.04
N MET A 221 -0.79 6.43 -12.25
CA MET A 221 -1.95 5.64 -12.70
C MET A 221 -3.13 6.47 -13.21
N LEU A 222 -3.25 7.72 -12.78
CA LEU A 222 -4.28 8.66 -13.23
C LEU A 222 -3.93 9.35 -14.55
N THR A 223 -2.71 9.15 -15.04
CA THR A 223 -2.28 9.69 -16.33
C THR A 223 -2.65 8.79 -17.51
N SER A 224 -2.33 9.27 -18.71
CA SER A 224 -2.34 8.48 -19.95
C SER A 224 -0.96 7.92 -20.29
N TRP A 225 0.00 7.96 -19.34
CA TRP A 225 1.35 7.46 -19.58
C TRP A 225 1.36 5.95 -19.83
N ARG A 226 2.26 5.56 -20.68
CA ARG A 226 2.58 4.17 -21.00
C ARG A 226 4.09 4.05 -21.12
N LYS A 227 4.64 2.88 -20.87
CA LYS A 227 6.07 2.62 -20.87
C LYS A 227 6.81 2.94 -22.18
N ASP A 228 6.07 3.11 -23.27
CA ASP A 228 6.55 3.49 -24.61
C ASP A 228 6.59 5.03 -24.84
N ARG A 229 6.33 5.85 -23.82
CA ARG A 229 6.25 7.31 -23.91
C ARG A 229 7.16 8.01 -22.93
N PRO A 230 7.66 9.22 -23.29
CA PRO A 230 8.40 10.04 -22.36
C PRO A 230 7.59 10.39 -21.11
N PHE A 231 8.24 10.33 -19.94
CA PHE A 231 7.71 10.75 -18.64
C PHE A 231 8.63 11.78 -18.01
N TYR A 232 8.08 12.85 -17.48
CA TYR A 232 8.86 13.92 -16.87
C TYR A 232 8.24 14.46 -15.59
N ASP A 233 9.05 14.56 -14.53
CA ASP A 233 8.75 15.31 -13.30
C ASP A 233 9.72 16.50 -13.16
N PRO A 234 9.27 17.74 -13.41
CA PRO A 234 10.12 18.91 -13.45
C PRO A 234 10.46 19.50 -12.07
N VAL A 235 9.85 18.99 -11.00
CA VAL A 235 10.06 19.41 -9.61
C VAL A 235 10.12 18.16 -8.73
N CYS A 236 11.00 17.24 -9.15
CA CYS A 236 10.97 15.84 -8.69
C CYS A 236 11.34 15.66 -7.21
N GLY A 237 11.97 16.65 -6.57
CA GLY A 237 12.42 16.54 -5.20
C GLY A 237 13.24 15.27 -4.99
N SER A 238 12.81 14.39 -4.10
CA SER A 238 13.44 13.09 -3.81
C SER A 238 13.18 11.99 -4.88
N GLY A 239 12.59 12.31 -6.03
CA GLY A 239 12.39 11.41 -7.16
C GLY A 239 11.20 10.47 -7.04
N THR A 240 10.34 10.61 -6.04
CA THR A 240 9.28 9.63 -5.72
C THR A 240 8.37 9.33 -6.91
N ILE A 241 7.90 10.33 -7.66
CA ILE A 241 7.00 10.13 -8.81
C ILE A 241 7.72 9.39 -9.95
N CYS A 242 8.98 9.76 -10.26
CA CYS A 242 9.78 9.08 -11.27
C CYS A 242 10.06 7.61 -10.89
N ILE A 243 10.37 7.35 -9.62
CA ILE A 243 10.62 5.98 -9.11
C ILE A 243 9.36 5.12 -9.21
N GLU A 244 8.19 5.62 -8.80
CA GLU A 244 6.93 4.88 -8.94
C GLU A 244 6.57 4.66 -10.42
N ALA A 245 6.86 5.62 -11.32
CA ALA A 245 6.70 5.41 -12.76
C ALA A 245 7.63 4.31 -13.29
N ALA A 246 8.89 4.28 -12.87
CA ALA A 246 9.84 3.25 -13.27
C ALA A 246 9.42 1.86 -12.76
N LEU A 247 8.99 1.73 -11.48
CA LEU A 247 8.44 0.49 -10.94
C LEU A 247 7.25 -0.02 -11.77
N MET A 248 6.38 0.88 -12.23
CA MET A 248 5.26 0.50 -13.11
C MET A 248 5.73 0.13 -14.52
N GLY A 249 6.67 0.88 -15.08
CA GLY A 249 7.22 0.63 -16.42
C GLY A 249 7.89 -0.73 -16.53
N HIS A 250 8.66 -1.10 -15.52
CA HIS A 250 9.32 -2.42 -15.40
C HIS A 250 8.36 -3.52 -14.88
N ASN A 251 7.13 -3.20 -14.53
CA ASN A 251 6.19 -4.11 -13.89
C ASN A 251 6.73 -4.76 -12.60
N ILE A 252 7.51 -4.02 -11.81
CA ILE A 252 8.04 -4.46 -10.52
C ILE A 252 6.97 -4.26 -9.44
N ALA A 253 6.73 -5.28 -8.63
CA ALA A 253 5.79 -5.20 -7.50
C ALA A 253 6.32 -4.22 -6.43
N PRO A 254 5.52 -3.25 -5.93
CA PRO A 254 5.99 -2.23 -5.01
C PRO A 254 6.36 -2.77 -3.62
N GLY A 255 5.86 -3.95 -3.25
CA GLY A 255 6.16 -4.62 -2.00
C GLY A 255 7.35 -5.59 -2.07
N PHE A 256 8.06 -5.67 -3.22
CA PHE A 256 9.08 -6.69 -3.47
C PHE A 256 10.22 -6.68 -2.42
N ASN A 257 10.72 -5.50 -2.07
CA ASN A 257 11.85 -5.32 -1.17
C ASN A 257 11.44 -5.11 0.31
N ARG A 258 10.32 -5.71 0.74
CA ARG A 258 9.87 -5.60 2.13
C ARG A 258 9.22 -6.89 2.62
N GLU A 259 9.20 -7.05 3.93
CA GLU A 259 8.45 -8.09 4.62
C GLU A 259 7.10 -7.55 5.09
N PHE A 260 6.15 -8.46 5.30
CA PHE A 260 4.82 -8.15 5.80
C PHE A 260 4.62 -8.82 7.16
N LEU A 261 3.92 -8.15 8.05
CA LEU A 261 3.77 -8.60 9.42
C LEU A 261 3.18 -10.01 9.55
N CYS A 262 2.24 -10.37 8.68
CA CYS A 262 1.62 -11.68 8.71
C CYS A 262 2.57 -12.84 8.32
N GLU A 263 3.74 -12.57 7.76
CA GLU A 263 4.75 -13.60 7.50
C GLU A 263 5.33 -14.20 8.79
N GLU A 264 5.23 -13.47 9.91
CA GLU A 264 5.69 -13.91 11.24
C GLU A 264 4.66 -14.80 11.97
N TRP A 265 3.44 -14.97 11.42
CA TRP A 265 2.37 -15.69 12.13
C TRP A 265 2.45 -17.20 11.94
N ASP A 266 2.34 -17.96 13.03
CA ASP A 266 2.52 -19.42 13.05
C ASP A 266 1.60 -20.18 12.08
N TRP A 267 0.40 -19.63 11.79
CA TRP A 267 -0.59 -20.24 10.91
C TRP A 267 -0.46 -19.77 9.44
N VAL A 268 0.55 -18.95 9.12
CA VAL A 268 0.89 -18.52 7.77
C VAL A 268 2.11 -19.29 7.29
N ASP A 269 1.97 -19.96 6.15
CA ASP A 269 3.09 -20.64 5.51
C ASP A 269 3.96 -19.62 4.76
N ALA A 270 5.20 -19.44 5.22
CA ALA A 270 6.16 -18.52 4.60
C ALA A 270 6.43 -18.86 3.13
N ALA A 271 6.31 -20.13 2.73
CA ALA A 271 6.50 -20.55 1.34
C ALA A 271 5.51 -19.90 0.37
N ILE A 272 4.32 -19.49 0.86
CA ILE A 272 3.33 -18.75 0.05
C ILE A 272 3.89 -17.39 -0.38
N PHE A 273 4.53 -16.67 0.54
CA PHE A 273 5.12 -15.36 0.23
C PHE A 273 6.33 -15.48 -0.68
N GLU A 274 7.17 -16.50 -0.50
CA GLU A 274 8.29 -16.80 -1.41
C GLU A 274 7.80 -17.12 -2.83
N LYS A 275 6.74 -17.93 -2.94
CA LYS A 275 6.08 -18.23 -4.23
C LYS A 275 5.58 -16.95 -4.90
N VAL A 276 4.82 -16.13 -4.20
CA VAL A 276 4.23 -14.90 -4.75
C VAL A 276 5.31 -13.91 -5.17
N ARG A 277 6.42 -13.78 -4.40
CA ARG A 277 7.58 -12.95 -4.80
C ARG A 277 8.27 -13.51 -6.05
N THR A 278 8.49 -14.81 -6.13
CA THR A 278 9.11 -15.46 -7.32
C THR A 278 8.26 -15.25 -8.57
N GLU A 279 6.93 -15.39 -8.44
CA GLU A 279 6.01 -15.12 -9.54
C GLU A 279 5.97 -13.64 -9.95
N ALA A 280 6.16 -12.73 -9.00
CA ALA A 280 6.22 -11.30 -9.25
C ALA A 280 7.52 -10.92 -9.96
N ASP A 281 8.64 -11.50 -9.57
CA ASP A 281 9.94 -11.30 -10.22
C ASP A 281 9.91 -11.80 -11.68
N ALA A 282 9.34 -12.97 -11.91
CA ALA A 282 9.17 -13.51 -13.26
C ALA A 282 8.29 -12.65 -14.19
N LYS A 283 7.45 -11.77 -13.63
CA LYS A 283 6.60 -10.82 -14.39
C LYS A 283 7.29 -9.48 -14.64
N ALA A 284 8.40 -9.20 -13.97
CA ALA A 284 9.15 -7.96 -14.15
C ALA A 284 9.87 -7.94 -15.49
N ASP A 285 9.92 -6.78 -16.14
CA ASP A 285 10.58 -6.54 -17.42
C ASP A 285 11.79 -5.63 -17.16
N TYR A 286 12.91 -6.24 -16.75
CA TYR A 286 14.13 -5.50 -16.40
C TYR A 286 14.87 -4.94 -17.62
N ASP A 287 14.66 -5.51 -18.81
CA ASP A 287 15.38 -5.14 -20.03
C ASP A 287 14.78 -3.96 -20.77
N ILE A 288 13.54 -3.57 -20.41
CA ILE A 288 12.86 -2.46 -21.07
C ILE A 288 13.58 -1.13 -20.80
N LYS A 289 13.82 -0.38 -21.87
CA LYS A 289 14.35 0.98 -21.78
C LYS A 289 13.21 1.97 -21.60
N LEU A 290 13.13 2.57 -20.41
CA LEU A 290 12.16 3.59 -20.10
C LEU A 290 12.72 4.99 -20.41
N ASP A 291 11.86 5.89 -20.86
CA ASP A 291 12.20 7.29 -21.07
C ASP A 291 11.61 8.13 -19.93
N ILE A 292 12.26 8.09 -18.77
CA ILE A 292 11.83 8.77 -17.55
C ILE A 292 12.90 9.79 -17.15
N MET A 293 12.49 11.04 -16.94
CA MET A 293 13.36 12.09 -16.45
C MET A 293 12.73 12.81 -15.26
N GLY A 294 13.55 13.09 -14.25
CA GLY A 294 13.24 14.00 -13.15
C GLY A 294 14.20 15.17 -13.12
N SER A 295 13.72 16.36 -12.80
CA SER A 295 14.60 17.49 -12.53
C SER A 295 14.15 18.28 -11.31
N ASP A 296 15.11 18.95 -10.70
CA ASP A 296 14.89 19.88 -9.59
C ASP A 296 15.95 20.99 -9.65
N ILE A 297 15.62 22.15 -9.15
CA ILE A 297 16.57 23.28 -9.04
C ILE A 297 17.62 23.01 -7.97
N ASP A 298 17.25 22.23 -6.93
CA ASP A 298 18.14 21.87 -5.83
C ASP A 298 18.96 20.61 -6.17
N GLY A 299 20.26 20.81 -6.42
CA GLY A 299 21.19 19.71 -6.69
C GLY A 299 21.31 18.69 -5.56
N LYS A 300 21.02 19.06 -4.30
CA LYS A 300 21.01 18.11 -3.17
C LYS A 300 19.82 17.17 -3.31
N MET A 301 18.66 17.67 -3.72
CA MET A 301 17.49 16.83 -3.95
C MET A 301 17.71 15.87 -5.12
N ILE A 302 18.44 16.28 -6.17
CA ILE A 302 18.83 15.38 -7.26
C ILE A 302 19.72 14.22 -6.76
N GLN A 303 20.68 14.51 -5.88
CA GLN A 303 21.50 13.43 -5.28
C GLN A 303 20.66 12.48 -4.42
N VAL A 304 19.68 13.01 -3.67
CA VAL A 304 18.73 12.17 -2.91
C VAL A 304 17.90 11.31 -3.85
N ALA A 305 17.38 11.89 -4.94
CA ALA A 305 16.58 11.15 -5.92
C ALA A 305 17.37 10.01 -6.60
N GLN A 306 18.64 10.27 -6.95
CA GLN A 306 19.55 9.26 -7.50
C GLN A 306 19.76 8.11 -6.52
N ARG A 307 20.14 8.41 -5.26
CA ARG A 307 20.33 7.38 -4.22
C ARG A 307 19.07 6.56 -3.94
N ASN A 308 17.90 7.20 -3.90
CA ASN A 308 16.64 6.50 -3.72
C ASN A 308 16.33 5.54 -4.89
N ALA A 309 16.66 5.91 -6.12
CA ALA A 309 16.49 5.03 -7.29
C ALA A 309 17.51 3.89 -7.30
N GLU A 310 18.77 4.17 -6.94
CA GLU A 310 19.84 3.17 -6.81
C GLU A 310 19.52 2.12 -5.75
N GLU A 311 18.93 2.52 -4.60
CA GLU A 311 18.56 1.63 -3.49
C GLU A 311 17.65 0.46 -3.92
N ILE A 312 16.83 0.67 -4.94
CA ILE A 312 15.93 -0.37 -5.46
C ILE A 312 16.32 -0.84 -6.88
N GLY A 313 17.57 -0.59 -7.30
CA GLY A 313 18.09 -1.06 -8.58
C GLY A 313 17.55 -0.34 -9.81
N LEU A 314 16.98 0.87 -9.67
CA LEU A 314 16.40 1.65 -10.78
C LEU A 314 17.25 2.87 -11.20
N GLY A 315 18.52 2.95 -10.75
CA GLY A 315 19.40 4.07 -11.06
C GLY A 315 19.55 4.32 -12.56
N ASP A 316 19.70 3.27 -13.36
CA ASP A 316 19.87 3.36 -14.81
C ASP A 316 18.55 3.57 -15.58
N SER A 317 17.41 3.42 -14.92
CA SER A 317 16.07 3.54 -15.53
C SER A 317 15.54 4.98 -15.53
N ILE A 318 16.18 5.89 -14.80
CA ILE A 318 15.72 7.27 -14.59
C ILE A 318 16.86 8.24 -14.74
N VAL A 319 16.66 9.29 -15.54
CA VAL A 319 17.63 10.38 -15.69
C VAL A 319 17.25 11.51 -14.75
N PHE A 320 18.08 11.78 -13.72
CA PHE A 320 17.90 12.94 -12.85
C PHE A 320 18.85 14.06 -13.19
N LYS A 321 18.34 15.30 -13.31
CA LYS A 321 19.14 16.48 -13.69
C LYS A 321 18.86 17.67 -12.77
N GLN A 322 19.91 18.34 -12.30
CA GLN A 322 19.73 19.67 -11.74
C GLN A 322 19.43 20.65 -12.88
N MET A 323 18.21 21.22 -12.87
CA MET A 323 17.74 22.07 -13.95
C MET A 323 16.61 22.98 -13.45
N GLN A 324 16.61 24.24 -13.91
CA GLN A 324 15.45 25.11 -13.70
C GLN A 324 14.31 24.69 -14.64
N LEU A 325 13.09 24.81 -14.16
CA LEU A 325 11.89 24.44 -14.93
C LEU A 325 11.84 25.11 -16.32
N LYS A 326 12.17 26.40 -16.38
CA LYS A 326 12.14 27.20 -17.63
C LYS A 326 13.14 26.76 -18.70
N ASP A 327 14.18 26.00 -18.29
CA ASP A 327 15.24 25.53 -19.21
C ASP A 327 14.84 24.18 -19.85
N PHE A 328 13.68 23.63 -19.50
CA PHE A 328 13.21 22.37 -20.09
C PHE A 328 12.77 22.60 -21.54
N THR A 329 13.45 21.89 -22.44
CA THR A 329 13.11 21.80 -23.85
C THR A 329 13.15 20.36 -24.32
N THR A 330 12.29 20.01 -25.27
CA THR A 330 12.24 18.65 -25.83
C THR A 330 11.66 18.66 -27.25
N GLU A 331 12.22 17.83 -28.11
CA GLU A 331 11.67 17.49 -29.43
C GLU A 331 10.77 16.24 -29.40
N LYS A 332 10.74 15.55 -28.24
CA LYS A 332 9.91 14.36 -28.06
C LYS A 332 8.44 14.72 -28.01
N GLU A 333 7.62 13.83 -28.55
CA GLU A 333 6.17 14.00 -28.62
C GLU A 333 5.40 13.03 -27.73
N TYR A 334 4.15 13.35 -27.46
CA TYR A 334 3.18 12.51 -26.73
C TYR A 334 3.61 12.08 -25.32
N GLY A 335 4.49 12.86 -24.72
CA GLY A 335 4.96 12.63 -23.36
C GLY A 335 3.92 13.01 -22.29
N VAL A 336 4.28 12.68 -21.07
CA VAL A 336 3.47 12.98 -19.87
C VAL A 336 4.33 13.72 -18.85
N ILE A 337 3.83 14.85 -18.37
CA ILE A 337 4.39 15.59 -17.24
C ILE A 337 3.52 15.31 -16.01
N VAL A 338 4.15 14.91 -14.91
CA VAL A 338 3.50 14.81 -13.59
C VAL A 338 4.33 15.63 -12.61
N ALA A 339 3.70 16.56 -11.92
CA ALA A 339 4.39 17.45 -11.00
C ALA A 339 3.65 17.59 -9.68
N ASN A 340 4.41 17.61 -8.59
CA ASN A 340 3.93 17.94 -7.25
C ASN A 340 4.76 19.14 -6.73
N PRO A 341 4.50 20.38 -7.21
CA PRO A 341 5.22 21.58 -6.79
C PRO A 341 4.94 21.90 -5.31
N PRO A 342 5.77 22.73 -4.66
CA PRO A 342 5.47 23.26 -3.34
C PRO A 342 4.13 24.02 -3.36
N TYR A 343 3.39 23.95 -2.22
CA TYR A 343 2.04 24.53 -2.13
C TYR A 343 2.00 25.93 -1.52
N GLY A 344 3.16 26.46 -1.04
CA GLY A 344 3.21 27.80 -0.42
C GLY A 344 2.62 27.83 1.00
N GLU A 345 2.74 26.76 1.76
CA GLU A 345 2.19 26.65 3.13
C GLU A 345 2.97 27.45 4.16
N ARG A 346 4.17 27.95 3.82
CA ARG A 346 5.00 28.75 4.71
C ARG A 346 4.84 30.25 4.40
N LEU A 347 4.80 31.06 5.46
CA LEU A 347 4.71 32.52 5.33
C LEU A 347 5.84 33.06 4.42
N GLY A 348 5.47 33.80 3.37
CA GLY A 348 6.40 34.42 2.43
C GLY A 348 6.76 33.57 1.20
N GLU A 349 6.29 32.31 1.09
CA GLU A 349 6.54 31.48 -0.10
C GLU A 349 5.49 31.66 -1.20
N GLU A 350 4.36 32.34 -0.93
CA GLU A 350 3.23 32.45 -1.86
C GLU A 350 3.62 33.07 -3.21
N GLU A 351 4.38 34.18 -3.22
CA GLU A 351 4.80 34.82 -4.47
C GLU A 351 5.72 33.93 -5.30
N ALA A 352 6.66 33.24 -4.65
CA ALA A 352 7.58 32.33 -5.32
C ALA A 352 6.84 31.13 -5.95
N VAL A 353 5.85 30.59 -5.25
CA VAL A 353 5.00 29.49 -5.75
C VAL A 353 4.12 29.96 -6.89
N GLN A 354 3.50 31.13 -6.80
CA GLN A 354 2.72 31.72 -7.88
C GLN A 354 3.60 32.00 -9.12
N GLN A 355 4.84 32.43 -8.92
CA GLN A 355 5.81 32.59 -10.00
C GLN A 355 6.14 31.25 -10.66
N LEU A 356 6.39 30.21 -9.87
CA LEU A 356 6.60 28.84 -10.37
C LEU A 356 5.41 28.36 -11.22
N TYR A 357 4.17 28.63 -10.81
CA TYR A 357 2.99 28.27 -11.61
C TYR A 357 2.90 29.02 -12.92
N ARG A 358 3.33 30.29 -12.95
CA ARG A 358 3.44 31.07 -14.22
C ARG A 358 4.49 30.46 -15.15
N GLU A 359 5.65 30.14 -14.62
CA GLU A 359 6.73 29.46 -15.36
C GLU A 359 6.30 28.09 -15.90
N MET A 360 5.59 27.27 -15.09
CA MET A 360 4.99 26.03 -15.58
C MET A 360 4.07 26.28 -16.77
N GLY A 361 3.19 27.28 -16.69
CA GLY A 361 2.28 27.62 -17.77
C GLY A 361 3.01 28.05 -19.04
N GLU A 362 4.09 28.83 -18.93
CA GLU A 362 4.89 29.31 -20.04
C GLU A 362 5.69 28.16 -20.68
N THR A 363 6.40 27.38 -19.88
CA THR A 363 7.23 26.24 -20.34
C THR A 363 6.39 25.13 -21.00
N TYR A 364 5.21 24.83 -20.46
CA TYR A 364 4.43 23.68 -20.97
C TYR A 364 3.46 24.05 -22.09
N ARG A 365 3.14 25.30 -22.30
CA ARG A 365 2.19 25.75 -23.34
C ARG A 365 2.61 25.35 -24.77
N PRO A 366 3.91 25.39 -25.14
CA PRO A 366 4.35 24.92 -26.45
C PRO A 366 4.21 23.43 -26.68
N LEU A 367 4.22 22.65 -25.61
CA LEU A 367 4.19 21.18 -25.66
C LEU A 367 2.77 20.66 -25.95
N LYS A 368 2.25 20.83 -27.16
CA LYS A 368 0.87 20.54 -27.53
C LYS A 368 0.51 19.06 -27.47
N THR A 369 1.47 18.18 -27.75
CA THR A 369 1.28 16.71 -27.72
C THR A 369 1.45 16.12 -26.32
N TRP A 370 2.02 16.87 -25.38
CA TRP A 370 2.26 16.42 -24.00
C TRP A 370 0.99 16.61 -23.14
N SER A 371 0.68 15.62 -22.30
CA SER A 371 -0.33 15.74 -21.24
C SER A 371 0.34 16.15 -19.92
N LYS A 372 -0.28 17.06 -19.16
CA LYS A 372 0.29 17.60 -17.93
C LYS A 372 -0.67 17.35 -16.78
N TYR A 373 -0.13 16.89 -15.65
CA TYR A 373 -0.86 16.55 -14.44
C TYR A 373 -0.14 17.21 -13.25
N ILE A 374 -0.78 18.19 -12.63
CA ILE A 374 -0.19 18.98 -11.57
C ILE A 374 -1.03 18.86 -10.31
N LEU A 375 -0.43 18.33 -9.23
CA LEU A 375 -1.04 18.20 -7.93
C LEU A 375 -0.74 19.45 -7.09
N THR A 376 -1.76 20.12 -6.58
CA THR A 376 -1.59 21.23 -5.63
C THR A 376 -2.80 21.40 -4.74
N SER A 377 -2.61 21.98 -3.55
CA SER A 377 -3.68 22.43 -2.65
C SER A 377 -4.17 23.84 -3.00
N ASP A 378 -3.44 24.58 -3.84
CA ASP A 378 -3.80 25.95 -4.21
C ASP A 378 -4.97 25.98 -5.22
N LEU A 379 -6.10 26.46 -4.76
CA LEU A 379 -7.31 26.61 -5.58
C LEU A 379 -7.19 27.70 -6.65
N THR A 380 -6.21 28.62 -6.54
CA THR A 380 -5.94 29.70 -7.50
C THR A 380 -4.96 29.31 -8.58
N PHE A 381 -4.45 28.07 -8.58
CA PHE A 381 -3.45 27.55 -9.51
C PHE A 381 -3.72 27.91 -10.97
N GLU A 382 -4.95 27.71 -11.48
CA GLU A 382 -5.31 27.99 -12.88
C GLU A 382 -5.15 29.47 -13.26
N THR A 383 -5.34 30.37 -12.31
CA THR A 383 -5.15 31.83 -12.52
C THR A 383 -3.69 32.15 -12.81
N HIS A 384 -2.77 31.55 -12.07
CA HIS A 384 -1.33 31.75 -12.24
C HIS A 384 -0.77 30.95 -13.41
N TYR A 385 -1.24 29.74 -13.63
CA TYR A 385 -0.90 28.89 -14.78
C TYR A 385 -1.44 29.44 -16.11
N LYS A 386 -2.40 30.37 -16.05
CA LYS A 386 -3.06 31.04 -17.19
C LYS A 386 -3.72 30.09 -18.20
N ALA A 387 -4.26 28.98 -17.72
CA ALA A 387 -5.09 28.07 -18.51
C ALA A 387 -6.05 27.29 -17.61
N ARG A 388 -7.26 27.00 -18.13
CA ARG A 388 -8.21 26.10 -17.46
C ARG A 388 -7.85 24.65 -17.71
N ALA A 389 -7.90 23.85 -16.66
CA ALA A 389 -7.67 22.42 -16.75
C ALA A 389 -8.77 21.71 -17.55
N THR A 390 -8.38 20.73 -18.35
CA THR A 390 -9.32 19.84 -19.06
C THR A 390 -10.17 19.06 -18.06
N LYS A 391 -9.58 18.66 -16.93
CA LYS A 391 -10.24 17.94 -15.84
C LYS A 391 -9.55 18.26 -14.51
N LYS A 392 -10.33 18.24 -13.43
CA LYS A 392 -9.80 18.27 -12.06
C LYS A 392 -10.23 17.02 -11.30
N ARG A 393 -9.35 16.53 -10.46
CA ARG A 393 -9.67 15.39 -9.58
C ARG A 393 -9.23 15.73 -8.15
N LYS A 394 -10.20 15.69 -7.23
CA LYS A 394 -9.95 15.88 -5.82
C LYS A 394 -9.25 14.65 -5.24
N LEU A 395 -8.17 14.87 -4.53
CA LEU A 395 -7.38 13.87 -3.82
C LEU A 395 -7.05 14.38 -2.42
N TYR A 396 -6.53 13.50 -1.55
CA TYR A 396 -6.10 13.87 -0.22
C TYR A 396 -4.69 13.36 0.07
N ASN A 397 -3.76 14.28 0.29
CA ASN A 397 -2.40 13.96 0.76
C ASN A 397 -2.38 14.03 2.29
N GLY A 398 -2.64 12.89 2.94
CA GLY A 398 -2.92 12.87 4.38
C GLY A 398 -4.26 13.55 4.69
N ALA A 399 -4.23 14.56 5.57
CA ALA A 399 -5.40 15.39 5.88
C ALA A 399 -5.61 16.56 4.89
N LEU A 400 -4.58 16.89 4.11
CA LEU A 400 -4.59 18.01 3.19
C LEU A 400 -5.39 17.67 1.92
N ARG A 401 -6.41 18.46 1.63
CA ARG A 401 -7.09 18.41 0.35
C ARG A 401 -6.18 18.97 -0.75
N THR A 402 -6.03 18.21 -1.84
CA THR A 402 -5.34 18.62 -3.05
C THR A 402 -6.23 18.39 -4.27
N ASP A 403 -5.98 19.12 -5.34
CA ASP A 403 -6.64 18.91 -6.63
C ASP A 403 -5.58 18.56 -7.69
N LEU A 404 -5.79 17.47 -8.42
CA LEU A 404 -4.98 17.10 -9.58
C LEU A 404 -5.55 17.80 -10.81
N PHE A 405 -4.85 18.84 -11.28
CA PHE A 405 -5.19 19.57 -12.48
C PHE A 405 -4.61 18.85 -13.71
N GLN A 406 -5.46 18.53 -14.67
CA GLN A 406 -5.14 17.73 -15.85
C GLN A 406 -5.29 18.59 -17.12
N TYR A 407 -4.23 18.66 -17.91
CA TYR A 407 -4.20 19.33 -19.21
C TYR A 407 -3.82 18.29 -20.26
N TRP A 408 -4.79 17.86 -21.03
CA TRP A 408 -4.57 16.77 -21.99
C TRP A 408 -3.94 17.30 -23.28
N GLY A 409 -2.87 16.65 -23.71
CA GLY A 409 -2.25 16.88 -25.02
C GLY A 409 -3.00 16.17 -26.14
N THR A 410 -2.60 16.45 -27.37
CA THR A 410 -3.09 15.72 -28.55
C THR A 410 -2.78 14.24 -28.43
N ARG A 411 -3.74 13.38 -28.76
CA ARG A 411 -3.53 11.93 -28.73
C ARG A 411 -2.60 11.49 -29.85
N PRO A 412 -1.71 10.51 -29.62
CA PRO A 412 -0.90 9.95 -30.68
C PRO A 412 -1.78 9.32 -31.77
N PRO A 413 -1.31 9.27 -33.02
CA PRO A 413 -1.98 8.56 -34.09
C PRO A 413 -2.25 7.12 -33.68
N ARG A 414 -3.41 6.58 -34.08
CA ARG A 414 -3.68 5.15 -33.87
C ARG A 414 -2.73 4.35 -34.77
N ALA A 415 -2.03 3.36 -34.21
CA ALA A 415 -1.32 2.39 -35.02
C ALA A 415 -2.28 1.74 -36.03
N PRO A 416 -1.86 1.49 -37.28
CA PRO A 416 -2.66 0.74 -38.24
C PRO A 416 -3.14 -0.57 -37.60
N ARG A 417 -4.42 -0.90 -37.75
CA ARG A 417 -4.89 -2.24 -37.35
C ARG A 417 -4.15 -3.25 -38.22
N VAL A 418 -3.30 -4.05 -37.60
CA VAL A 418 -2.78 -5.26 -38.25
C VAL A 418 -3.99 -6.18 -38.38
N GLU A 419 -4.49 -6.35 -39.60
CA GLU A 419 -5.47 -7.38 -39.90
C GLU A 419 -4.82 -8.72 -39.54
N LYS A 420 -5.43 -9.43 -38.59
CA LYS A 420 -5.05 -10.82 -38.34
C LYS A 420 -5.42 -11.58 -39.61
N THR A 421 -4.45 -11.89 -40.43
CA THR A 421 -4.58 -12.95 -41.43
C THR A 421 -4.86 -14.24 -40.66
N GLU A 422 -6.10 -14.72 -40.76
CA GLU A 422 -6.46 -16.07 -40.34
C GLU A 422 -5.68 -17.04 -41.21
N GLU A 423 -4.73 -17.75 -40.62
CA GLU A 423 -4.18 -19.00 -41.11
C GLU A 423 -4.81 -20.16 -40.34
#